data_183cbd1c2e46df1a68ac93d7e53ba20a
#
_entry.id   183cbd1c2e46df1a68ac93d7e53ba20a
#
_cell.length_a   1.000
_cell.length_b   1.000
_cell.length_c   1.000
_cell.angle_alpha   90.00
_cell.angle_beta   90.00
_cell.angle_gamma   90.00
#
_symmetry.space_group_name_H-M   'P 1'
#
loop_
_entity.id
_entity.type
_entity.pdbx_description
1 polymer ?
#
loop_
_entity_poly.entity_id
_entity_poly.type
_entity_poly.pdbx_seq_one_letter_code
_entity_poly.pdbx_strand_id
1 'polypeptide(L)'
;CRGDGGYTDHRHPDSVSFVSNVVDDLARRDFTVNAMAWNPQTGLVDAFHGQEDLRAGIIRAVGDPKTRFTEDALRILRALRFASVYDFRIDDATSQAAHDLRHTLTDVAAERIRVELAKLLCGRGAADILRAYPDVLFVLLPQLRAMHGFDQHNPHHRYDVWEHTLRALPHIPPTETLRLAILLHDRGQPDRFSLAE
;
A
#
# COMPACT_ATOMS: atom_id res chain seq x y z
N CYS A 1 -23.55 -6.96 11.06
CA CYS A 1 -22.16 -7.44 11.04
C CYS A 1 -22.14 -8.93 10.76
N ARG A 2 -21.27 -9.39 9.87
CA ARG A 2 -21.18 -10.75 9.38
C ARG A 2 -19.83 -11.34 9.81
N GLY A 3 -19.85 -12.47 10.53
CA GLY A 3 -18.65 -13.20 10.90
C GLY A 3 -18.47 -14.39 9.96
N ASP A 4 -17.25 -14.59 9.45
CA ASP A 4 -16.93 -15.70 8.56
C ASP A 4 -16.47 -16.90 9.41
N GLY A 5 -17.16 -18.02 9.29
CA GLY A 5 -16.73 -19.33 9.78
C GLY A 5 -15.89 -20.05 8.72
N GLY A 6 -15.29 -21.20 9.09
CA GLY A 6 -14.45 -21.99 8.17
C GLY A 6 -15.14 -22.31 6.84
N TYR A 7 -14.31 -22.52 5.82
CA TYR A 7 -14.76 -22.87 4.47
C TYR A 7 -14.45 -24.34 4.19
N THR A 8 -15.45 -25.15 3.87
CA THR A 8 -15.29 -26.53 3.32
C THR A 8 -15.41 -26.54 1.80
N ASP A 9 -15.99 -25.50 1.21
CA ASP A 9 -16.07 -25.32 -0.23
C ASP A 9 -15.67 -23.89 -0.60
N HIS A 10 -14.84 -23.72 -1.63
CA HIS A 10 -14.26 -22.44 -2.06
C HIS A 10 -15.27 -21.35 -2.48
N ARG A 11 -16.57 -21.60 -2.35
CA ARG A 11 -17.63 -20.68 -2.79
C ARG A 11 -18.60 -20.21 -1.70
N HIS A 12 -18.70 -20.91 -0.57
CA HIS A 12 -19.63 -20.54 0.49
C HIS A 12 -19.00 -20.77 1.86
N PRO A 13 -19.10 -19.84 2.82
CA PRO A 13 -18.69 -20.08 4.20
C PRO A 13 -19.59 -21.14 4.85
N ASP A 14 -18.98 -22.11 5.54
CA ASP A 14 -19.69 -23.20 6.22
C ASP A 14 -20.60 -22.71 7.35
N SER A 15 -20.32 -21.52 7.90
CA SER A 15 -21.19 -20.86 8.87
C SER A 15 -21.08 -19.34 8.75
N VAL A 16 -22.21 -18.66 8.79
CA VAL A 16 -22.31 -17.21 8.94
C VAL A 16 -22.83 -16.94 10.33
N SER A 17 -21.97 -16.48 11.24
CA SER A 17 -22.40 -15.97 12.53
C SER A 17 -22.60 -14.46 12.43
N PHE A 18 -23.73 -13.95 12.90
CA PHE A 18 -23.94 -12.51 13.03
C PHE A 18 -23.20 -12.02 14.27
N VAL A 19 -22.20 -11.17 14.07
CA VAL A 19 -21.47 -10.55 15.16
C VAL A 19 -22.43 -9.58 15.86
N SER A 20 -22.73 -9.86 17.10
CA SER A 20 -23.64 -9.05 17.94
C SER A 20 -22.99 -7.75 18.45
N ASN A 21 -21.66 -7.62 18.32
CA ASN A 21 -20.89 -6.49 18.85
C ASN A 21 -20.20 -5.73 17.73
N VAL A 22 -20.46 -4.43 17.60
CA VAL A 22 -19.81 -3.54 16.65
C VAL A 22 -18.28 -3.51 16.81
N VAL A 23 -17.79 -3.64 18.03
CA VAL A 23 -16.34 -3.62 18.32
C VAL A 23 -15.64 -4.82 17.66
N ASP A 24 -16.27 -6.00 17.66
CA ASP A 24 -15.72 -7.20 17.03
C ASP A 24 -15.66 -7.06 15.48
N ASP A 25 -16.61 -6.33 14.89
CA ASP A 25 -16.56 -6.00 13.46
C ASP A 25 -15.43 -5.01 13.15
N LEU A 26 -15.26 -3.99 13.99
CA LEU A 26 -14.19 -3.00 13.85
C LEU A 26 -12.80 -3.64 14.07
N ALA A 27 -12.68 -4.62 14.97
CA ALA A 27 -11.43 -5.34 15.26
C ALA A 27 -10.87 -6.11 14.03
N ARG A 28 -11.71 -6.44 13.05
CA ARG A 28 -11.30 -7.15 11.82
C ARG A 28 -10.96 -6.23 10.66
N ARG A 29 -11.10 -4.91 10.86
CA ARG A 29 -10.74 -3.92 9.87
C ARG A 29 -9.24 -3.83 9.67
N ASP A 30 -8.85 -3.21 8.55
CA ASP A 30 -7.44 -3.07 8.19
C ASP A 30 -6.68 -2.04 9.07
N PHE A 31 -7.20 -0.81 9.15
CA PHE A 31 -6.52 0.30 9.83
C PHE A 31 -7.44 1.00 10.83
N THR A 32 -6.83 1.57 11.88
CA THR A 32 -7.53 2.28 12.96
C THR A 32 -8.42 3.40 12.43
N VAL A 33 -7.93 4.17 11.45
CA VAL A 33 -8.68 5.26 10.79
C VAL A 33 -9.93 4.78 10.05
N ASN A 34 -10.02 3.49 9.73
CA ASN A 34 -11.17 2.85 9.12
C ASN A 34 -11.98 1.99 10.11
N ALA A 35 -11.50 1.86 11.36
CA ALA A 35 -12.09 1.02 12.40
C ALA A 35 -12.94 1.85 13.39
N MET A 36 -13.72 2.76 12.85
CA MET A 36 -14.68 3.58 13.59
C MET A 36 -16.09 3.36 13.04
N ALA A 37 -17.10 3.47 13.88
CA ALA A 37 -18.50 3.43 13.51
C ALA A 37 -19.27 4.57 14.19
N TRP A 38 -20.20 5.15 13.47
CA TRP A 38 -21.04 6.21 14.00
C TRP A 38 -22.53 5.81 13.90
N ASN A 39 -23.27 6.12 14.94
CA ASN A 39 -24.72 5.94 14.99
C ASN A 39 -25.37 7.19 15.61
N PRO A 40 -26.48 7.73 15.04
CA PRO A 40 -27.15 8.92 15.56
C PRO A 40 -27.61 8.80 17.02
N GLN A 41 -27.92 7.58 17.48
CA GLN A 41 -28.46 7.34 18.82
C GLN A 41 -27.37 7.12 19.87
N THR A 42 -26.27 6.43 19.49
CA THR A 42 -25.20 6.02 20.43
C THR A 42 -23.91 6.79 20.25
N GLY A 43 -23.83 7.63 19.20
CA GLY A 43 -22.62 8.41 18.90
C GLY A 43 -21.53 7.60 18.18
N LEU A 44 -20.30 8.07 18.31
CA LEU A 44 -19.12 7.47 17.70
C LEU A 44 -18.55 6.36 18.58
N VAL A 45 -18.32 5.21 17.97
CA VAL A 45 -17.56 4.07 18.53
C VAL A 45 -16.17 4.09 17.90
N ASP A 46 -15.15 4.33 18.70
CA ASP A 46 -13.73 4.38 18.32
C ASP A 46 -12.90 3.57 19.32
N ALA A 47 -13.01 2.25 19.25
CA ALA A 47 -12.36 1.32 20.16
C ALA A 47 -10.83 1.17 19.89
N PHE A 48 -10.35 1.64 18.75
CA PHE A 48 -8.97 1.46 18.29
C PHE A 48 -8.22 2.78 18.09
N HIS A 49 -8.71 3.89 18.67
CA HIS A 49 -8.07 5.21 18.62
C HIS A 49 -7.90 5.79 17.21
N GLY A 50 -8.83 5.46 16.31
CA GLY A 50 -8.78 5.91 14.91
C GLY A 50 -8.84 7.42 14.75
N GLN A 51 -9.55 8.15 15.64
CA GLN A 51 -9.57 9.62 15.64
C GLN A 51 -8.20 10.23 15.98
N GLU A 52 -7.47 9.62 16.92
CA GLU A 52 -6.13 10.08 17.29
C GLU A 52 -5.16 9.90 16.13
N ASP A 53 -5.14 8.71 15.52
CA ASP A 53 -4.32 8.43 14.36
C ASP A 53 -4.70 9.32 13.15
N LEU A 54 -5.99 9.58 12.95
CA LEU A 54 -6.46 10.46 11.89
C LEU A 54 -5.95 11.91 12.08
N ARG A 55 -6.00 12.44 13.32
CA ARG A 55 -5.48 13.77 13.65
C ARG A 55 -3.95 13.84 13.54
N ALA A 56 -3.27 12.75 13.91
CA ALA A 56 -1.82 12.64 13.84
C ALA A 56 -1.28 12.35 12.43
N GLY A 57 -2.15 12.06 11.45
CA GLY A 57 -1.75 11.68 10.11
C GLY A 57 -1.03 10.33 10.07
N ILE A 58 -1.56 9.31 10.76
CA ILE A 58 -0.93 8.00 10.90
C ILE A 58 -1.84 6.92 10.30
N ILE A 59 -1.25 6.04 9.50
CA ILE A 59 -1.85 4.76 9.08
C ILE A 59 -1.30 3.66 9.97
N ARG A 60 -2.14 3.13 10.86
CA ARG A 60 -1.82 2.05 11.80
C ARG A 60 -2.75 0.88 11.59
N ALA A 61 -2.22 -0.34 11.52
CA ALA A 61 -3.02 -1.57 11.50
C ALA A 61 -3.80 -1.75 12.81
N VAL A 62 -5.01 -2.30 12.71
CA VAL A 62 -5.79 -2.68 13.89
C VAL A 62 -5.17 -3.92 14.52
N GLY A 63 -4.81 -3.85 15.81
CA GLY A 63 -4.18 -4.95 16.52
C GLY A 63 -2.76 -5.25 16.05
N ASP A 64 -2.41 -6.53 15.86
CA ASP A 64 -1.09 -6.93 15.40
C ASP A 64 -0.97 -6.82 13.87
N PRO A 65 -0.03 -5.99 13.34
CA PRO A 65 0.11 -5.77 11.91
C PRO A 65 0.46 -7.05 11.12
N LYS A 66 1.27 -7.94 11.70
CA LYS A 66 1.66 -9.19 11.02
C LYS A 66 0.45 -10.11 10.83
N THR A 67 -0.37 -10.23 11.85
CA THR A 67 -1.64 -10.97 11.77
C THR A 67 -2.55 -10.36 10.70
N ARG A 68 -2.72 -9.03 10.70
CA ARG A 68 -3.58 -8.34 9.73
C ARG A 68 -3.13 -8.53 8.28
N PHE A 69 -1.83 -8.50 8.02
CA PHE A 69 -1.28 -8.68 6.67
C PHE A 69 -1.25 -10.15 6.24
N THR A 70 -1.14 -11.08 7.18
CA THR A 70 -1.25 -12.52 6.88
C THR A 70 -2.68 -12.93 6.51
N GLU A 71 -3.70 -12.30 7.12
CA GLU A 71 -5.11 -12.55 6.76
C GLU A 71 -5.47 -12.09 5.34
N ASP A 72 -4.94 -10.97 4.89
CA ASP A 72 -5.08 -10.45 3.53
C ASP A 72 -3.84 -9.61 3.17
N ALA A 73 -2.95 -10.18 2.38
CA ALA A 73 -1.71 -9.54 1.96
C ALA A 73 -1.95 -8.20 1.21
N LEU A 74 -3.10 -8.02 0.55
CA LEU A 74 -3.43 -6.75 -0.11
C LEU A 74 -3.44 -5.58 0.87
N ARG A 75 -3.65 -5.83 2.17
CA ARG A 75 -3.60 -4.78 3.19
C ARG A 75 -2.25 -4.07 3.26
N ILE A 76 -1.15 -4.73 2.86
CA ILE A 76 0.17 -4.10 2.71
C ILE A 76 0.08 -2.95 1.69
N LEU A 77 -0.40 -3.25 0.49
CA LEU A 77 -0.52 -2.25 -0.57
C LEU A 77 -1.58 -1.19 -0.24
N ARG A 78 -2.63 -1.57 0.49
CA ARG A 78 -3.64 -0.63 1.01
C ARG A 78 -3.04 0.37 2.01
N ALA A 79 -2.11 -0.07 2.90
CA ALA A 79 -1.41 0.83 3.82
C ALA A 79 -0.63 1.90 3.04
N LEU A 80 0.16 1.48 2.05
CA LEU A 80 0.92 2.37 1.19
C LEU A 80 -0.01 3.34 0.42
N ARG A 81 -1.12 2.83 -0.12
CA ARG A 81 -2.11 3.64 -0.82
C ARG A 81 -2.76 4.69 0.09
N PHE A 82 -3.19 4.32 1.29
CA PHE A 82 -3.80 5.28 2.22
C PHE A 82 -2.78 6.35 2.64
N ALA A 83 -1.54 5.94 2.96
CA ALA A 83 -0.47 6.87 3.27
C ALA A 83 -0.20 7.84 2.10
N SER A 84 -0.15 7.34 0.87
CA SER A 84 0.04 8.18 -0.32
C SER A 84 -1.13 9.14 -0.57
N VAL A 85 -2.38 8.66 -0.51
CA VAL A 85 -3.58 9.45 -0.83
C VAL A 85 -3.82 10.57 0.18
N TYR A 86 -3.64 10.27 1.47
CA TYR A 86 -3.89 11.22 2.55
C TYR A 86 -2.65 12.02 2.95
N ASP A 87 -1.48 11.66 2.43
CA ASP A 87 -0.18 12.23 2.82
C ASP A 87 0.10 11.99 4.33
N PHE A 88 -0.14 10.74 4.75
CA PHE A 88 0.04 10.26 6.11
C PHE A 88 1.30 9.40 6.20
N ARG A 89 1.93 9.36 7.38
CA ARG A 89 2.99 8.39 7.67
C ARG A 89 2.40 7.02 8.06
N ILE A 90 3.14 5.96 7.82
CA ILE A 90 2.78 4.62 8.32
C ILE A 90 3.43 4.44 9.70
N ASP A 91 2.68 3.88 10.65
CA ASP A 91 3.18 3.51 11.97
C ASP A 91 4.35 2.52 11.86
N ASP A 92 5.33 2.63 12.77
CA ASP A 92 6.60 1.88 12.65
C ASP A 92 6.41 0.36 12.65
N ALA A 93 5.55 -0.17 13.53
CA ALA A 93 5.26 -1.61 13.56
C ALA A 93 4.51 -2.07 12.30
N THR A 94 3.59 -1.24 11.80
CA THR A 94 2.85 -1.49 10.55
C THR A 94 3.79 -1.43 9.35
N SER A 95 4.72 -0.48 9.31
CA SER A 95 5.76 -0.36 8.30
C SER A 95 6.68 -1.58 8.27
N GLN A 96 7.20 -1.99 9.44
CA GLN A 96 8.07 -3.15 9.54
C GLN A 96 7.37 -4.43 9.04
N ALA A 97 6.10 -4.64 9.43
CA ALA A 97 5.31 -5.77 8.96
C ALA A 97 5.10 -5.74 7.43
N ALA A 98 4.93 -4.55 6.84
CA ALA A 98 4.81 -4.41 5.39
C ALA A 98 6.11 -4.85 4.66
N HIS A 99 7.27 -4.44 5.17
CA HIS A 99 8.57 -4.89 4.66
C HIS A 99 8.78 -6.40 4.83
N ASP A 100 8.49 -6.94 6.02
CA ASP A 100 8.68 -8.36 6.32
C ASP A 100 7.83 -9.28 5.43
N LEU A 101 6.56 -8.91 5.20
CA LEU A 101 5.56 -9.72 4.53
C LEU A 101 5.33 -9.35 3.05
N ARG A 102 6.11 -8.42 2.47
CA ARG A 102 5.93 -7.96 1.08
C ARG A 102 5.84 -9.08 0.04
N HIS A 103 6.56 -10.20 0.29
CA HIS A 103 6.60 -11.34 -0.63
C HIS A 103 5.22 -12.00 -0.81
N THR A 104 4.33 -11.91 0.20
CA THR A 104 2.98 -12.48 0.13
C THR A 104 2.07 -11.76 -0.87
N LEU A 105 2.46 -10.57 -1.35
CA LEU A 105 1.75 -9.87 -2.41
C LEU A 105 1.71 -10.63 -3.73
N THR A 106 2.64 -11.56 -3.96
CA THR A 106 2.64 -12.41 -5.16
C THR A 106 1.43 -13.36 -5.23
N ASP A 107 0.79 -13.64 -4.09
CA ASP A 107 -0.37 -14.53 -4.00
C ASP A 107 -1.69 -13.78 -4.22
N VAL A 108 -1.63 -12.46 -4.35
CA VAL A 108 -2.83 -11.63 -4.55
C VAL A 108 -3.15 -11.49 -6.04
N ALA A 109 -4.42 -11.60 -6.39
CA ALA A 109 -4.88 -11.45 -7.77
C ALA A 109 -4.46 -10.09 -8.37
N ALA A 110 -3.94 -10.10 -9.60
CA ALA A 110 -3.36 -8.94 -10.27
C ALA A 110 -4.36 -7.77 -10.40
N GLU A 111 -5.64 -8.06 -10.57
CA GLU A 111 -6.70 -7.05 -10.67
C GLU A 111 -6.85 -6.26 -9.37
N ARG A 112 -6.74 -6.94 -8.21
CA ARG A 112 -6.77 -6.29 -6.89
C ARG A 112 -5.54 -5.40 -6.68
N ILE A 113 -4.36 -5.91 -7.05
CA ILE A 113 -3.08 -5.16 -7.01
C ILE A 113 -3.19 -3.89 -7.87
N ARG A 114 -3.66 -4.03 -9.13
CA ARG A 114 -3.79 -2.92 -10.07
C ARG A 114 -4.62 -1.76 -9.50
N VAL A 115 -5.75 -2.07 -8.89
CA VAL A 115 -6.67 -1.04 -8.33
C VAL A 115 -6.00 -0.25 -7.20
N GLU A 116 -5.31 -0.92 -6.29
CA GLU A 116 -4.63 -0.26 -5.16
C GLU A 116 -3.39 0.51 -5.65
N LEU A 117 -2.60 -0.07 -6.56
CA LEU A 117 -1.40 0.56 -7.13
C LEU A 117 -1.77 1.84 -7.92
N ALA A 118 -2.80 1.81 -8.73
CA ALA A 118 -3.27 2.97 -9.48
C ALA A 118 -3.63 4.14 -8.55
N LYS A 119 -4.37 3.85 -7.47
CA LYS A 119 -4.73 4.86 -6.47
C LYS A 119 -3.51 5.37 -5.69
N LEU A 120 -2.55 4.49 -5.36
CA LEU A 120 -1.29 4.87 -4.71
C LEU A 120 -0.53 5.87 -5.59
N LEU A 121 -0.36 5.58 -6.88
CA LEU A 121 0.37 6.43 -7.81
C LEU A 121 -0.29 7.81 -7.99
N CYS A 122 -1.60 7.89 -7.87
CA CYS A 122 -2.36 9.13 -7.96
C CYS A 122 -2.39 9.94 -6.64
N GLY A 123 -1.89 9.39 -5.54
CA GLY A 123 -1.83 10.07 -4.25
C GLY A 123 -0.82 11.22 -4.22
N ARG A 124 -1.04 12.18 -3.29
CA ARG A 124 -0.15 13.34 -3.09
C ARG A 124 1.23 12.93 -2.59
N GLY A 125 1.29 11.94 -1.69
CA GLY A 125 2.50 11.38 -1.10
C GLY A 125 3.12 10.24 -1.91
N ALA A 126 2.71 10.02 -3.18
CA ALA A 126 3.14 8.86 -3.96
C ALA A 126 4.67 8.74 -4.07
N ALA A 127 5.37 9.83 -4.37
CA ALA A 127 6.82 9.82 -4.51
C ALA A 127 7.52 9.42 -3.20
N ASP A 128 7.07 9.94 -2.06
CA ASP A 128 7.68 9.65 -0.75
C ASP A 128 7.39 8.21 -0.30
N ILE A 129 6.19 7.71 -0.55
CA ILE A 129 5.86 6.30 -0.28
C ILE A 129 6.69 5.36 -1.17
N LEU A 130 6.82 5.63 -2.46
CA LEU A 130 7.64 4.80 -3.36
C LEU A 130 9.13 4.85 -3.00
N ARG A 131 9.62 5.98 -2.48
CA ARG A 131 10.98 6.14 -1.97
C ARG A 131 11.22 5.34 -0.70
N ALA A 132 10.23 5.30 0.20
CA ALA A 132 10.33 4.58 1.47
C ALA A 132 10.11 3.06 1.32
N TYR A 133 9.33 2.62 0.32
CA TYR A 133 8.94 1.21 0.12
C TYR A 133 9.28 0.67 -1.28
N PRO A 134 10.52 0.89 -1.78
CA PRO A 134 10.88 0.40 -3.12
C PRO A 134 10.86 -1.13 -3.17
N ASP A 135 11.23 -1.82 -2.10
CA ASP A 135 11.25 -3.26 -1.97
C ASP A 135 9.86 -3.89 -2.11
N VAL A 136 8.82 -3.25 -1.59
CA VAL A 136 7.41 -3.67 -1.77
C VAL A 136 7.00 -3.54 -3.22
N LEU A 137 7.34 -2.40 -3.86
CA LEU A 137 7.01 -2.19 -5.26
C LEU A 137 7.76 -3.16 -6.19
N PHE A 138 9.03 -3.48 -5.89
CA PHE A 138 9.84 -4.39 -6.71
C PHE A 138 9.40 -5.87 -6.62
N VAL A 139 8.57 -6.25 -5.65
CA VAL A 139 7.87 -7.53 -5.66
C VAL A 139 6.78 -7.54 -6.74
N LEU A 140 6.07 -6.44 -6.91
CA LEU A 140 4.98 -6.30 -7.87
C LEU A 140 5.47 -6.02 -9.30
N LEU A 141 6.53 -5.24 -9.42
CA LEU A 141 7.13 -4.77 -10.68
C LEU A 141 8.65 -4.98 -10.63
N PRO A 142 9.13 -6.25 -10.72
CA PRO A 142 10.56 -6.59 -10.57
C PRO A 142 11.46 -5.88 -11.58
N GLN A 143 10.93 -5.55 -12.76
CA GLN A 143 11.66 -4.84 -13.81
C GLN A 143 12.09 -3.42 -13.43
N LEU A 144 11.49 -2.82 -12.38
CA LEU A 144 11.90 -1.50 -11.89
C LEU A 144 13.12 -1.54 -10.96
N ARG A 145 13.49 -2.73 -10.47
CA ARG A 145 14.62 -2.89 -9.55
C ARG A 145 15.94 -2.38 -10.14
N ALA A 146 16.14 -2.59 -11.45
CA ALA A 146 17.34 -2.16 -12.15
C ALA A 146 17.52 -0.63 -12.19
N MET A 147 16.44 0.14 -12.02
CA MET A 147 16.50 1.61 -11.99
C MET A 147 17.07 2.14 -10.66
N HIS A 148 16.93 1.37 -9.58
CA HIS A 148 17.36 1.77 -8.24
C HIS A 148 18.87 1.58 -8.09
N GLY A 149 19.57 2.68 -7.75
CA GLY A 149 21.02 2.69 -7.64
C GLY A 149 21.77 2.69 -8.98
N PHE A 150 21.07 2.78 -10.11
CA PHE A 150 21.70 2.86 -11.42
C PHE A 150 22.17 4.28 -11.71
N ASP A 151 23.51 4.47 -11.66
CA ASP A 151 24.16 5.73 -12.04
C ASP A 151 24.29 5.79 -13.58
N GLN A 152 23.77 6.84 -14.18
CA GLN A 152 23.85 7.08 -15.64
C GLN A 152 25.23 7.56 -16.11
N HIS A 153 26.22 7.69 -15.21
CA HIS A 153 27.58 8.21 -15.51
C HIS A 153 27.60 9.50 -16.35
N ASN A 154 26.53 10.28 -16.26
CA ASN A 154 26.39 11.54 -16.99
C ASN A 154 26.53 12.72 -16.00
N PRO A 155 27.50 13.66 -16.20
CA PRO A 155 27.71 14.79 -15.29
C PRO A 155 26.48 15.71 -15.13
N HIS A 156 25.49 15.58 -16.01
CA HIS A 156 24.24 16.32 -15.94
C HIS A 156 23.13 15.59 -15.11
N HIS A 157 23.33 14.32 -14.73
CA HIS A 157 22.37 13.54 -13.93
C HIS A 157 22.90 13.36 -12.50
N ARG A 158 22.36 14.15 -11.54
CA ARG A 158 22.72 14.09 -10.11
C ARG A 158 22.08 12.93 -9.35
N TYR A 159 21.13 12.22 -9.96
CA TYR A 159 20.30 11.21 -9.34
C TYR A 159 20.33 9.93 -10.16
N ASP A 160 20.15 8.79 -9.48
CA ASP A 160 19.88 7.54 -10.19
C ASP A 160 18.53 7.60 -10.93
N VAL A 161 18.27 6.64 -11.82
CA VAL A 161 17.06 6.59 -12.66
C VAL A 161 15.80 6.51 -11.80
N TRP A 162 15.86 5.80 -10.66
CA TRP A 162 14.74 5.68 -9.73
C TRP A 162 14.37 7.02 -9.09
N GLU A 163 15.34 7.71 -8.50
CA GLU A 163 15.09 9.01 -7.86
C GLU A 163 14.71 10.08 -8.88
N HIS A 164 15.26 10.03 -10.12
CA HIS A 164 14.81 10.89 -11.22
C HIS A 164 13.33 10.72 -11.50
N THR A 165 12.88 9.46 -11.64
CA THR A 165 11.48 9.11 -11.86
C THR A 165 10.57 9.58 -10.71
N LEU A 166 10.99 9.36 -9.46
CA LEU A 166 10.21 9.80 -8.28
C LEU A 166 10.06 11.31 -8.20
N ARG A 167 11.11 12.06 -8.59
CA ARG A 167 11.06 13.54 -8.63
C ARG A 167 10.13 14.06 -9.73
N ALA A 168 10.06 13.38 -10.86
CA ALA A 168 9.16 13.74 -11.94
C ALA A 168 7.68 13.47 -11.60
N LEU A 169 7.41 12.45 -10.79
CA LEU A 169 6.07 11.97 -10.47
C LEU A 169 5.11 13.07 -9.99
N PRO A 170 5.42 13.95 -9.02
CA PRO A 170 4.51 14.99 -8.54
C PRO A 170 4.13 16.02 -9.59
N HIS A 171 4.96 16.20 -10.62
CA HIS A 171 4.72 17.19 -11.70
C HIS A 171 3.80 16.68 -12.80
N ILE A 172 3.44 15.41 -12.78
CA ILE A 172 2.55 14.78 -13.75
C ILE A 172 1.11 14.79 -13.20
N PRO A 173 0.09 15.08 -14.01
CA PRO A 173 -1.30 15.01 -13.56
C PRO A 173 -1.63 13.66 -12.92
N PRO A 174 -2.43 13.64 -11.81
CA PRO A 174 -2.71 12.44 -11.05
C PRO A 174 -3.76 11.54 -11.72
N THR A 175 -3.46 11.09 -12.93
CA THR A 175 -4.26 10.09 -13.66
C THR A 175 -3.50 8.78 -13.74
N GLU A 176 -4.21 7.65 -13.66
CA GLU A 176 -3.63 6.31 -13.67
C GLU A 176 -2.64 6.12 -14.82
N THR A 177 -3.07 6.46 -16.05
CA THR A 177 -2.26 6.27 -17.25
C THR A 177 -0.96 7.08 -17.23
N LEU A 178 -1.05 8.37 -16.90
CA LEU A 178 0.13 9.25 -16.90
C LEU A 178 1.09 8.91 -15.77
N ARG A 179 0.59 8.60 -14.57
CA ARG A 179 1.41 8.20 -13.43
C ARG A 179 2.10 6.86 -13.66
N LEU A 180 1.43 5.91 -14.29
CA LEU A 180 2.04 4.64 -14.68
C LEU A 180 3.05 4.83 -15.81
N ALA A 181 2.74 5.67 -16.80
CA ALA A 181 3.65 5.97 -17.90
C ALA A 181 4.97 6.57 -17.38
N ILE A 182 4.93 7.57 -16.49
CA ILE A 182 6.15 8.16 -15.90
C ILE A 182 6.91 7.16 -15.01
N LEU A 183 6.22 6.26 -14.32
CA LEU A 183 6.88 5.22 -13.53
C LEU A 183 7.68 4.25 -14.40
N LEU A 184 7.24 4.00 -15.63
CA LEU A 184 7.80 2.99 -16.52
C LEU A 184 8.70 3.56 -17.65
N HIS A 185 8.75 4.89 -17.84
CA HIS A 185 9.35 5.51 -19.03
C HIS A 185 10.84 5.18 -19.20
N ASP A 186 11.58 5.14 -18.10
CA ASP A 186 13.04 4.94 -18.08
C ASP A 186 13.49 3.52 -17.70
N ARG A 187 12.55 2.57 -17.58
CA ARG A 187 12.86 1.19 -17.17
C ARG A 187 13.90 0.48 -18.06
N GLY A 188 14.00 0.88 -19.32
CA GLY A 188 14.92 0.29 -20.29
C GLY A 188 16.28 0.97 -20.36
N GLN A 189 16.54 2.01 -19.59
CA GLN A 189 17.84 2.70 -19.59
C GLN A 189 18.97 1.80 -19.08
N PRO A 190 18.85 1.04 -17.97
CA PRO A 190 19.89 0.14 -17.52
C PRO A 190 20.29 -0.91 -18.55
N ASP A 191 19.31 -1.44 -19.30
CA ASP A 191 19.54 -2.48 -20.32
C ASP A 191 20.30 -1.96 -21.53
N ARG A 192 20.15 -0.67 -21.88
CA ARG A 192 20.82 -0.05 -23.02
C ARG A 192 22.29 0.24 -22.75
N PHE A 193 22.67 0.53 -21.50
CA PHE A 193 24.07 0.77 -21.14
C PHE A 193 24.89 -0.52 -21.08
N SER A 194 24.29 -1.67 -20.76
CA SER A 194 24.97 -2.97 -20.76
C SER A 194 25.24 -3.53 -22.17
N LEU A 195 24.60 -2.98 -23.22
CA LEU A 195 24.81 -3.39 -24.61
C LEU A 195 25.88 -2.55 -25.35
N ALA A 196 26.46 -1.53 -24.68
CA ALA A 196 27.43 -0.60 -25.28
C ALA A 196 28.89 -0.86 -24.81
N GLU A 197 29.11 -1.91 -24.01
CA GLU A 197 30.43 -2.48 -23.69
C GLU A 197 30.71 -3.72 -24.59
#